data_9078d2f0aa368fd3df1888e3f97ddb34
#
_entry.id   9078d2f0aa368fd3df1888e3f97ddb34
#
_cell.length_a   1.000
_cell.length_b   1.000
_cell.length_c   1.000
_cell.angle_alpha   90.00
_cell.angle_beta   90.00
_cell.angle_gamma   90.00
#
_symmetry.space_group_name_H-M   'P 1'
#
loop_
_entity.id
_entity.type
_entity.pdbx_description
1 polymer ?
#
loop_
_entity_poly.entity_id
_entity_poly.type
_entity_poly.pdbx_seq_one_letter_code
_entity_poly.pdbx_strand_id
1 'polypeptide(L)'
;MRILIYGAGVIGSFYASRFVKAGLDVTVLAREQRLKELQGHGLWYRGKTRTHKVEVKTISELKPNDRYQFIFLTVRENQVEEALEDISRNESPNVVTMVNTIKPYGRWEKICGKGRILPAFPGAGGCIEGGILDAQLLPRAIQPTTFGEIGGRKSSRKKHWHTYLEKATFHIRSFRKCITGRSHILA
;
A
#
# COMPACT_ATOMS: atom_id res chain seq x y z
N MET A 1 14.48 -2.91 6.22
CA MET A 1 13.26 -3.59 5.71
C MET A 1 12.96 -3.03 4.33
N ARG A 2 12.88 -3.89 3.30
CA ARG A 2 12.54 -3.50 1.93
C ARG A 2 11.03 -3.57 1.73
N ILE A 3 10.46 -2.48 1.24
CA ILE A 3 9.04 -2.34 0.90
C ILE A 3 8.91 -2.03 -0.58
N LEU A 4 7.98 -2.70 -1.25
CA LEU A 4 7.54 -2.30 -2.58
C LEU A 4 6.17 -1.63 -2.49
N ILE A 5 6.04 -0.48 -3.09
CA ILE A 5 4.75 0.15 -3.41
C ILE A 5 4.43 -0.19 -4.86
N TYR A 6 3.47 -1.06 -5.07
CA TYR A 6 3.00 -1.45 -6.40
C TYR A 6 1.86 -0.54 -6.84
N GLY A 7 2.21 0.47 -7.63
CA GLY A 7 1.31 1.53 -8.09
C GLY A 7 1.64 2.90 -7.47
N ALA A 8 1.99 3.87 -8.32
CA ALA A 8 2.43 5.21 -7.94
C ALA A 8 1.31 6.27 -8.03
N GLY A 9 0.06 5.88 -7.79
CA GLY A 9 -1.09 6.78 -7.65
C GLY A 9 -1.05 7.57 -6.33
N VAL A 10 -2.16 8.24 -5.99
CA VAL A 10 -2.28 9.08 -4.78
C VAL A 10 -1.92 8.27 -3.52
N ILE A 11 -2.58 7.13 -3.31
CA ILE A 11 -2.37 6.30 -2.12
C ILE A 11 -0.94 5.76 -2.07
N GLY A 12 -0.45 5.17 -3.18
CA GLY A 12 0.92 4.63 -3.22
C GLY A 12 1.98 5.69 -2.98
N SER A 13 1.87 6.85 -3.62
CA SER A 13 2.79 7.97 -3.43
C SER A 13 2.74 8.51 -1.99
N PHE A 14 1.55 8.57 -1.38
CA PHE A 14 1.40 9.02 -0.01
C PHE A 14 2.08 8.08 0.99
N TYR A 15 1.81 6.77 0.87
CA TYR A 15 2.44 5.77 1.74
C TYR A 15 3.95 5.70 1.52
N ALA A 16 4.41 5.77 0.25
CA ALA A 16 5.83 5.81 -0.08
C ALA A 16 6.55 6.98 0.62
N SER A 17 6.01 8.21 0.49
CA SER A 17 6.60 9.40 1.09
C SER A 17 6.75 9.28 2.61
N ARG A 18 5.75 8.73 3.29
CA ARG A 18 5.77 8.56 4.75
C ARG A 18 6.73 7.46 5.20
N PHE A 19 6.79 6.35 4.48
CA PHE A 19 7.73 5.27 4.77
C PHE A 19 9.18 5.71 4.57
N VAL A 20 9.49 6.46 3.50
CA VAL A 20 10.83 7.03 3.29
C VAL A 20 11.19 7.98 4.44
N LYS A 21 10.27 8.86 4.85
CA LYS A 21 10.48 9.75 6.00
C LYS A 21 10.71 9.01 7.32
N ALA A 22 10.13 7.84 7.47
CA ALA A 22 10.36 6.96 8.62
C ALA A 22 11.68 6.15 8.51
N GLY A 23 12.49 6.37 7.47
CA GLY A 23 13.77 5.71 7.26
C GLY A 23 13.67 4.27 6.77
N LEU A 24 12.58 3.91 6.08
CA LEU A 24 12.41 2.60 5.49
C LEU A 24 12.94 2.56 4.05
N ASP A 25 13.42 1.40 3.61
CA ASP A 25 13.90 1.17 2.24
C ASP A 25 12.70 0.91 1.33
N VAL A 26 12.31 1.92 0.56
CA VAL A 26 11.11 1.94 -0.26
C VAL A 26 11.47 1.94 -1.74
N THR A 27 10.87 1.00 -2.48
CA THR A 27 10.87 0.98 -3.93
C THR A 27 9.44 1.23 -4.42
N VAL A 28 9.28 2.00 -5.47
CA VAL A 28 7.99 2.30 -6.09
C VAL A 28 7.95 1.71 -7.48
N LEU A 29 7.00 0.83 -7.75
CA LEU A 29 6.71 0.38 -9.10
C LEU A 29 5.75 1.38 -9.76
N ALA A 30 6.21 1.97 -10.85
CA ALA A 30 5.44 2.91 -11.64
C ALA A 30 5.57 2.58 -13.13
N ARG A 31 4.61 3.01 -13.94
CA ARG A 31 4.61 2.78 -15.38
C ARG A 31 4.60 4.13 -16.13
N GLU A 32 5.03 4.09 -17.37
CA GLU A 32 4.89 5.18 -18.34
C GLU A 32 5.29 6.58 -17.82
N GLN A 33 4.39 7.54 -17.96
CA GLN A 33 4.62 8.93 -17.59
C GLN A 33 4.97 9.09 -16.11
N ARG A 34 4.28 8.35 -15.21
CA ARG A 34 4.54 8.45 -13.77
C ARG A 34 5.92 7.94 -13.38
N LEU A 35 6.43 6.92 -14.07
CA LEU A 35 7.81 6.45 -13.87
C LEU A 35 8.82 7.52 -14.24
N LYS A 36 8.66 8.16 -15.41
CA LYS A 36 9.54 9.25 -15.88
C LYS A 36 9.56 10.42 -14.91
N GLU A 37 8.40 10.83 -14.41
CA GLU A 37 8.27 11.89 -13.41
C GLU A 37 9.05 11.58 -12.12
N LEU A 38 8.87 10.38 -11.58
CA LEU A 38 9.54 9.97 -10.35
C LEU A 38 11.05 9.82 -10.54
N GLN A 39 11.51 9.33 -11.68
CA GLN A 39 12.94 9.22 -12.01
C GLN A 39 13.60 10.59 -12.25
N GLY A 40 12.92 11.49 -12.94
CA GLY A 40 13.48 12.80 -13.26
C GLY A 40 13.43 13.80 -12.11
N HIS A 41 12.36 13.77 -11.33
CA HIS A 41 12.06 14.82 -10.35
C HIS A 41 11.93 14.32 -8.90
N GLY A 42 11.87 12.98 -8.67
CA GLY A 42 11.54 12.41 -7.37
C GLY A 42 10.06 12.55 -7.02
N LEU A 43 9.70 12.20 -5.79
CA LEU A 43 8.33 12.28 -5.30
C LEU A 43 8.13 13.59 -4.54
N TRP A 44 7.35 14.49 -5.13
CA TRP A 44 6.97 15.75 -4.49
C TRP A 44 5.63 15.63 -3.79
N TYR A 45 5.51 16.22 -2.59
CA TYR A 45 4.27 16.27 -1.84
C TYR A 45 4.09 17.61 -1.14
N ARG A 46 2.82 18.05 -1.01
CA ARG A 46 2.44 19.27 -0.31
C ARG A 46 2.48 19.04 1.19
N GLY A 47 3.26 19.83 1.90
CA GLY A 47 3.24 19.92 3.35
C GLY A 47 2.31 21.05 3.82
N LYS A 48 2.28 21.31 5.12
CA LYS A 48 1.44 22.39 5.69
C LYS A 48 1.83 23.79 5.21
N THR A 49 3.12 24.05 5.09
CA THR A 49 3.65 25.38 4.77
C THR A 49 4.42 25.44 3.46
N ARG A 50 4.93 24.33 2.99
CA ARG A 50 5.75 24.25 1.77
C ARG A 50 5.66 22.87 1.12
N THR A 51 6.09 22.79 -0.13
CA THR A 51 6.26 21.53 -0.86
C THR A 51 7.57 20.85 -0.43
N HIS A 52 7.55 19.55 -0.33
CA HIS A 52 8.71 18.72 0.04
C HIS A 52 8.96 17.69 -1.04
N LYS A 53 10.24 17.28 -1.14
CA LYS A 53 10.69 16.21 -2.01
C LYS A 53 11.19 15.03 -1.18
N VAL A 54 10.93 13.82 -1.63
CA VAL A 54 11.60 12.61 -1.17
C VAL A 54 12.11 11.83 -2.36
N GLU A 55 13.31 11.29 -2.22
CA GLU A 55 13.87 10.39 -3.21
C GLU A 55 13.33 8.98 -2.96
N VAL A 56 12.89 8.32 -4.02
CA VAL A 56 12.40 6.95 -4.00
C VAL A 56 13.09 6.13 -5.08
N LYS A 57 13.44 4.89 -4.76
CA LYS A 57 13.86 3.94 -5.78
C LYS A 57 12.66 3.62 -6.66
N THR A 58 12.85 3.56 -7.97
CA THR A 58 11.77 3.26 -8.91
C THR A 58 12.10 2.07 -9.79
N ILE A 59 11.10 1.25 -10.09
CA ILE A 59 11.18 0.15 -11.04
C ILE A 59 9.97 0.19 -11.97
N SER A 60 10.13 -0.33 -13.20
CA SER A 60 9.06 -0.50 -14.18
C SER A 60 8.41 -1.87 -14.13
N GLU A 61 9.13 -2.87 -13.64
CA GLU A 61 8.69 -4.27 -13.55
C GLU A 61 9.15 -4.91 -12.24
N LEU A 62 8.41 -5.91 -11.78
CA LEU A 62 8.73 -6.70 -10.60
C LEU A 62 9.38 -8.02 -11.02
N LYS A 63 10.68 -8.17 -10.76
CA LYS A 63 11.41 -9.41 -11.08
C LYS A 63 11.08 -10.52 -10.08
N PRO A 64 11.05 -11.79 -10.49
CA PRO A 64 10.69 -12.90 -9.61
C PRO A 64 11.52 -12.99 -8.32
N ASN A 65 12.83 -12.77 -8.42
CA ASN A 65 13.79 -12.86 -7.33
C ASN A 65 14.03 -11.55 -6.55
N ASP A 66 13.38 -10.44 -6.94
CA ASP A 66 13.50 -9.16 -6.23
C ASP A 66 12.58 -9.13 -5.02
N ARG A 67 13.07 -9.65 -3.90
CA ARG A 67 12.27 -9.95 -2.71
C ARG A 67 12.10 -8.76 -1.79
N TYR A 68 10.85 -8.49 -1.41
CA TYR A 68 10.42 -7.48 -0.44
C TYR A 68 9.76 -8.15 0.77
N GLN A 69 9.90 -7.56 1.96
CA GLN A 69 9.15 -8.05 3.14
C GLN A 69 7.65 -7.80 2.98
N PHE A 70 7.30 -6.68 2.35
CA PHE A 70 5.91 -6.32 2.07
C PHE A 70 5.79 -5.67 0.68
N ILE A 71 4.80 -6.11 -0.08
CA ILE A 71 4.32 -5.44 -1.29
C ILE A 71 3.01 -4.76 -0.97
N PHE A 72 2.95 -3.45 -1.15
CA PHE A 72 1.74 -2.64 -1.03
C PHE A 72 1.09 -2.50 -2.37
N LEU A 73 -0.02 -3.19 -2.57
CA LEU A 73 -0.81 -3.10 -3.78
C LEU A 73 -1.75 -1.90 -3.68
N THR A 74 -1.43 -0.82 -4.40
CA THR A 74 -2.11 0.48 -4.36
C THR A 74 -2.67 0.89 -5.72
N VAL A 75 -3.12 -0.09 -6.48
CA VAL A 75 -3.78 0.11 -7.78
C VAL A 75 -5.30 0.26 -7.63
N ARG A 76 -5.99 0.63 -8.69
CA ARG A 76 -7.46 0.65 -8.72
C ARG A 76 -8.02 -0.77 -8.69
N GLU A 77 -9.25 -0.95 -8.17
CA GLU A 77 -9.88 -2.27 -8.03
C GLU A 77 -9.91 -3.09 -9.33
N ASN A 78 -10.15 -2.44 -10.46
CA ASN A 78 -10.16 -3.10 -11.77
C ASN A 78 -8.78 -3.55 -12.28
N GLN A 79 -7.70 -3.12 -11.65
CA GLN A 79 -6.32 -3.49 -11.99
C GLN A 79 -5.73 -4.53 -11.03
N VAL A 80 -6.48 -4.91 -9.98
CA VAL A 80 -5.95 -5.76 -8.90
C VAL A 80 -5.56 -7.14 -9.39
N GLU A 81 -6.39 -7.79 -10.20
CA GLU A 81 -6.14 -9.17 -10.65
C GLU A 81 -4.90 -9.24 -11.53
N GLU A 82 -4.75 -8.35 -12.51
CA GLU A 82 -3.54 -8.24 -13.34
C GLU A 82 -2.28 -8.02 -12.48
N ALA A 83 -2.37 -7.11 -11.53
CA ALA A 83 -1.26 -6.84 -10.62
C ALA A 83 -0.92 -8.03 -9.71
N LEU A 84 -1.93 -8.79 -9.27
CA LEU A 84 -1.72 -10.00 -8.48
C LEU A 84 -1.12 -11.15 -9.30
N GLU A 85 -1.44 -11.26 -10.58
CA GLU A 85 -0.80 -12.20 -11.51
C GLU A 85 0.69 -11.89 -11.66
N ASP A 86 1.06 -10.62 -11.79
CA ASP A 86 2.44 -10.18 -11.80
C ASP A 86 3.15 -10.49 -10.47
N ILE A 87 2.54 -10.12 -9.35
CA ILE A 87 3.06 -10.38 -8.00
C ILE A 87 3.14 -11.88 -7.69
N SER A 88 2.29 -12.72 -8.28
CA SER A 88 2.29 -14.17 -8.04
C SER A 88 3.59 -14.84 -8.42
N ARG A 89 4.28 -14.30 -9.43
CA ARG A 89 5.58 -14.78 -9.93
C ARG A 89 6.75 -14.35 -9.04
N ASN A 90 6.53 -13.43 -8.11
CA ASN A 90 7.55 -12.89 -7.22
C ASN A 90 7.55 -13.59 -5.86
N GLU A 91 8.71 -13.78 -5.26
CA GLU A 91 8.92 -14.54 -4.02
C GLU A 91 8.58 -13.76 -2.74
N SER A 92 8.11 -12.53 -2.82
CA SER A 92 7.77 -11.74 -1.62
C SER A 92 6.61 -12.35 -0.86
N PRO A 93 6.72 -12.56 0.47
CA PRO A 93 5.76 -13.36 1.21
C PRO A 93 4.47 -12.63 1.58
N ASN A 94 4.45 -11.30 1.59
CA ASN A 94 3.34 -10.52 2.13
C ASN A 94 2.86 -9.46 1.14
N VAL A 95 1.59 -9.52 0.76
CA VAL A 95 0.93 -8.57 -0.15
C VAL A 95 -0.19 -7.85 0.61
N VAL A 96 0.01 -6.57 0.88
CA VAL A 96 -0.94 -5.70 1.56
C VAL A 96 -1.83 -5.05 0.50
N THR A 97 -3.09 -5.46 0.42
CA THR A 97 -4.02 -4.95 -0.59
C THR A 97 -4.70 -3.67 -0.10
N MET A 98 -4.10 -2.52 -0.44
CA MET A 98 -4.61 -1.17 -0.10
C MET A 98 -5.72 -0.74 -1.07
N VAL A 99 -6.74 -1.57 -1.18
CA VAL A 99 -7.84 -1.40 -2.15
C VAL A 99 -9.17 -1.43 -1.43
N ASN A 100 -9.98 -0.42 -1.65
CA ASN A 100 -11.35 -0.39 -1.14
C ASN A 100 -12.20 -1.36 -1.97
N THR A 101 -12.55 -2.49 -1.39
CA THR A 101 -13.39 -3.51 -2.01
C THR A 101 -14.32 -4.16 -1.00
N ILE A 102 -15.51 -4.54 -1.47
CA ILE A 102 -16.47 -5.37 -0.73
C ILE A 102 -16.44 -6.83 -1.21
N LYS A 103 -15.62 -7.14 -2.23
CA LYS A 103 -15.53 -8.48 -2.81
C LYS A 103 -14.72 -9.41 -1.89
N PRO A 104 -15.07 -10.71 -1.87
CA PRO A 104 -14.31 -11.71 -1.10
C PRO A 104 -12.86 -11.85 -1.59
N TYR A 105 -11.91 -11.93 -0.68
CA TYR A 105 -10.47 -12.07 -0.99
C TYR A 105 -10.07 -13.45 -1.54
N GLY A 106 -10.96 -14.43 -1.51
CA GLY A 106 -10.65 -15.81 -1.94
C GLY A 106 -10.19 -15.93 -3.40
N ARG A 107 -10.67 -15.07 -4.29
CA ARG A 107 -10.21 -15.01 -5.68
C ARG A 107 -8.77 -14.47 -5.75
N TRP A 108 -8.45 -13.45 -4.99
CA TRP A 108 -7.11 -12.87 -4.93
C TRP A 108 -6.09 -13.84 -4.31
N GLU A 109 -6.50 -14.61 -3.28
CA GLU A 109 -5.65 -15.67 -2.73
C GLU A 109 -5.38 -16.80 -3.72
N LYS A 110 -6.34 -17.14 -4.59
CA LYS A 110 -6.13 -18.13 -5.66
C LYS A 110 -5.09 -17.65 -6.66
N ILE A 111 -5.07 -16.37 -7.01
CA ILE A 111 -4.12 -15.78 -7.96
C ILE A 111 -2.73 -15.65 -7.30
N CYS A 112 -2.67 -14.99 -6.16
CA CYS A 112 -1.41 -14.57 -5.54
C CYS A 112 -0.75 -15.65 -4.69
N GLY A 113 -1.50 -16.67 -4.28
CA GLY A 113 -1.07 -17.72 -3.36
C GLY A 113 -1.70 -17.58 -1.97
N LYS A 114 -2.13 -18.70 -1.42
CA LYS A 114 -2.80 -18.77 -0.13
C LYS A 114 -1.92 -18.21 1.00
N GLY A 115 -2.51 -17.37 1.81
CA GLY A 115 -1.86 -16.80 3.00
C GLY A 115 -0.91 -15.62 2.70
N ARG A 116 -0.70 -15.22 1.45
CA ARG A 116 0.12 -14.04 1.12
C ARG A 116 -0.65 -12.72 1.29
N ILE A 117 -1.96 -12.73 1.09
CA ILE A 117 -2.80 -11.53 1.12
C ILE A 117 -3.00 -11.04 2.57
N LEU A 118 -2.81 -9.77 2.77
CA LEU A 118 -3.15 -8.98 3.96
C LEU A 118 -4.13 -7.89 3.54
N PRO A 119 -5.43 -8.07 3.76
CA PRO A 119 -6.41 -7.02 3.50
C PRO A 119 -6.10 -5.75 4.26
N ALA A 120 -6.14 -4.62 3.55
CA ALA A 120 -6.00 -3.32 4.16
C ALA A 120 -6.86 -2.27 3.44
N PHE A 121 -7.25 -1.23 4.18
CA PHE A 121 -7.96 -0.07 3.65
C PHE A 121 -7.14 1.19 3.96
N PRO A 122 -6.83 2.02 2.96
CA PRO A 122 -6.06 3.23 3.19
C PRO A 122 -6.85 4.26 3.99
N GLY A 123 -6.22 4.81 5.01
CA GLY A 123 -6.75 5.93 5.79
C GLY A 123 -6.22 7.27 5.30
N ALA A 124 -6.23 7.49 3.99
CA ALA A 124 -5.71 8.68 3.36
C ALA A 124 -6.49 9.01 2.09
N GLY A 125 -6.50 10.28 1.71
CA GLY A 125 -7.10 10.75 0.46
C GLY A 125 -6.41 12.00 -0.05
N GLY A 126 -6.63 12.32 -1.32
CA GLY A 126 -6.02 13.48 -1.98
C GLY A 126 -6.00 13.36 -3.49
N CYS A 127 -5.13 14.15 -4.12
CA CYS A 127 -4.92 14.19 -5.57
C CYS A 127 -3.43 14.33 -5.92
N ILE A 128 -3.11 14.19 -7.19
CA ILE A 128 -1.81 14.56 -7.77
C ILE A 128 -2.08 15.60 -8.85
N GLU A 129 -1.52 16.80 -8.66
CA GLU A 129 -1.65 17.91 -9.59
C GLU A 129 -0.28 18.44 -9.96
N GLY A 130 0.00 18.56 -11.25
CA GLY A 130 1.31 19.01 -11.74
C GLY A 130 2.49 18.17 -11.23
N GLY A 131 2.29 16.87 -11.00
CA GLY A 131 3.30 15.97 -10.44
C GLY A 131 3.46 16.04 -8.91
N ILE A 132 2.79 16.98 -8.24
CA ILE A 132 2.84 17.19 -6.79
C ILE A 132 1.68 16.46 -6.13
N LEU A 133 1.99 15.60 -5.17
CA LEU A 133 1.01 14.93 -4.33
C LEU A 133 0.42 15.92 -3.31
N ASP A 134 -0.88 16.09 -3.32
CA ASP A 134 -1.65 16.76 -2.27
C ASP A 134 -2.55 15.74 -1.59
N ALA A 135 -2.09 15.19 -0.48
CA ALA A 135 -2.79 14.11 0.22
C ALA A 135 -2.56 14.18 1.72
N GLN A 136 -3.55 13.74 2.47
CA GLN A 136 -3.53 13.77 3.92
C GLN A 136 -4.14 12.51 4.53
N LEU A 137 -3.79 12.26 5.79
CA LEU A 137 -4.47 11.24 6.58
C LEU A 137 -5.90 11.69 6.87
N LEU A 138 -6.84 10.77 6.70
CA LEU A 138 -8.19 10.96 7.18
C LEU A 138 -8.24 10.93 8.72
N PRO A 139 -9.15 11.67 9.35
CA PRO A 139 -9.32 11.62 10.80
C PRO A 139 -9.51 10.18 11.28
N ARG A 140 -8.87 9.84 12.41
CA ARG A 140 -8.92 8.48 12.97
C ARG A 140 -10.35 8.01 13.25
N ALA A 141 -11.25 8.93 13.59
CA ALA A 141 -12.65 8.64 13.83
C ALA A 141 -13.43 8.32 12.55
N ILE A 142 -12.98 8.84 11.39
CA ILE A 142 -13.63 8.63 10.10
C ILE A 142 -13.09 7.37 9.43
N GLN A 143 -11.82 7.36 9.09
CA GLN A 143 -11.18 6.22 8.40
C GLN A 143 -9.69 6.13 8.74
N PRO A 144 -9.31 5.38 9.78
CA PRO A 144 -7.90 5.04 10.00
C PRO A 144 -7.43 4.05 8.91
N THR A 145 -6.12 3.96 8.70
CA THR A 145 -5.56 2.83 7.93
C THR A 145 -5.91 1.54 8.66
N THR A 146 -6.72 0.72 8.04
CA THR A 146 -7.26 -0.48 8.67
C THR A 146 -6.70 -1.71 7.98
N PHE A 147 -6.29 -2.74 8.74
CA PHE A 147 -5.69 -3.95 8.18
C PHE A 147 -5.96 -5.16 9.07
N GLY A 148 -5.87 -6.34 8.47
CA GLY A 148 -6.06 -7.58 9.22
C GLY A 148 -5.67 -8.82 8.44
N GLU A 149 -5.80 -9.98 9.09
CA GLU A 149 -5.64 -11.29 8.45
C GLU A 149 -6.97 -11.78 7.92
N ILE A 150 -6.96 -12.47 6.80
CA ILE A 150 -8.12 -13.22 6.32
C ILE A 150 -8.48 -14.28 7.39
N GLY A 151 -9.74 -14.26 7.85
CA GLY A 151 -10.19 -15.13 8.94
C GLY A 151 -9.83 -14.66 10.36
N GLY A 152 -9.26 -13.45 10.53
CA GLY A 152 -9.06 -12.81 11.84
C GLY A 152 -7.95 -13.39 12.72
N ARG A 153 -7.07 -14.22 12.17
CA ARG A 153 -5.99 -14.87 12.91
C ARG A 153 -4.97 -13.86 13.45
N LYS A 154 -4.36 -14.19 14.59
CA LYS A 154 -3.18 -13.47 15.10
C LYS A 154 -1.96 -13.98 14.34
N SER A 155 -1.13 -13.08 13.79
CA SER A 155 0.11 -13.46 13.12
C SER A 155 1.26 -12.54 13.52
N SER A 156 2.49 -13.06 13.43
CA SER A 156 3.70 -12.26 13.64
C SER A 156 3.83 -11.14 12.63
N ARG A 157 3.49 -11.38 11.35
CA ARG A 157 3.55 -10.37 10.30
C ARG A 157 2.62 -9.18 10.57
N LYS A 158 1.44 -9.42 11.19
CA LYS A 158 0.51 -8.37 11.61
C LYS A 158 1.12 -7.47 12.69
N LYS A 159 1.89 -8.03 13.65
CA LYS A 159 2.59 -7.25 14.67
C LYS A 159 3.70 -6.40 14.05
N HIS A 160 4.54 -6.98 13.17
CA HIS A 160 5.58 -6.24 12.46
C HIS A 160 4.99 -5.08 11.66
N TRP A 161 3.92 -5.36 10.92
CA TRP A 161 3.21 -4.36 10.14
C TRP A 161 2.70 -3.19 10.98
N HIS A 162 2.08 -3.46 12.11
CA HIS A 162 1.61 -2.45 13.06
C HIS A 162 2.74 -1.50 13.47
N THR A 163 3.88 -2.06 13.89
CA THR A 163 5.05 -1.27 14.32
C THR A 163 5.56 -0.32 13.22
N TYR A 164 5.56 -0.77 11.95
CA TYR A 164 6.04 0.09 10.86
C TYR A 164 5.06 1.19 10.48
N LEU A 165 3.78 0.93 10.54
CA LEU A 165 2.77 1.97 10.34
C LEU A 165 2.81 3.02 11.47
N GLU A 166 3.00 2.60 12.71
CA GLU A 166 3.18 3.52 13.83
C GLU A 166 4.43 4.39 13.64
N LYS A 167 5.57 3.78 13.29
CA LYS A 167 6.81 4.52 12.99
C LYS A 167 6.62 5.55 11.89
N ALA A 168 5.82 5.24 10.87
CA ALA A 168 5.46 6.15 9.79
C ALA A 168 4.30 7.10 10.13
N THR A 169 3.87 7.15 11.40
CA THR A 169 2.84 8.04 11.94
C THR A 169 1.47 7.91 11.27
N PHE A 170 1.06 6.71 10.90
CA PHE A 170 -0.28 6.45 10.41
C PHE A 170 -1.30 6.30 11.56
N HIS A 171 -2.52 6.76 11.32
CA HIS A 171 -3.65 6.38 12.16
C HIS A 171 -4.05 4.95 11.80
N ILE A 172 -3.94 4.00 12.73
CA ILE A 172 -4.11 2.59 12.44
C ILE A 172 -5.21 1.94 13.28
N ARG A 173 -5.91 0.97 12.65
CA ARG A 173 -6.86 0.07 13.29
C ARG A 173 -6.64 -1.35 12.75
N SER A 174 -6.63 -2.34 13.61
CA SER A 174 -6.54 -3.72 13.19
C SER A 174 -7.87 -4.45 13.31
N PHE A 175 -8.24 -5.22 12.31
CA PHE A 175 -9.42 -6.09 12.37
C PHE A 175 -9.17 -7.30 13.29
N ARG A 176 -10.19 -7.68 14.03
CA ARG A 176 -10.22 -8.98 14.74
C ARG A 176 -10.95 -10.08 13.94
N LYS A 177 -11.83 -9.68 13.00
CA LYS A 177 -12.48 -10.59 12.04
C LYS A 177 -12.37 -9.98 10.66
N CYS A 178 -11.86 -10.72 9.71
CA CYS A 178 -11.94 -10.32 8.30
C CYS A 178 -13.33 -10.65 7.78
N ILE A 179 -13.89 -9.73 7.06
CA ILE A 179 -15.23 -9.77 6.50
C ILE A 179 -15.30 -10.92 5.51
N THR A 180 -15.94 -12.01 5.90
CA THR A 180 -16.54 -12.93 4.94
C THR A 180 -17.82 -12.25 4.43
N GLY A 181 -17.71 -11.51 3.32
CA GLY A 181 -18.81 -11.20 2.40
C GLY A 181 -20.12 -10.62 2.91
N ARG A 182 -20.21 -10.00 4.11
CA ARG A 182 -21.37 -9.21 4.52
C ARG A 182 -20.94 -8.03 5.38
N SER A 183 -21.26 -6.87 4.86
CA SER A 183 -21.34 -5.54 5.43
C SER A 183 -21.30 -5.42 6.96
N HIS A 184 -20.28 -4.75 7.49
CA HIS A 184 -20.37 -3.81 8.60
C HIS A 184 -19.10 -2.95 8.57
N ILE A 185 -19.03 -2.08 7.57
CA ILE A 185 -18.19 -0.89 7.61
C ILE A 185 -19.15 0.24 8.02
N LEU A 186 -19.56 0.27 9.27
CA LEU A 186 -20.19 1.40 9.95
C LEU A 186 -20.53 0.97 11.38
N ALA A 187 -19.67 1.24 12.29
CA ALA A 187 -19.91 1.66 13.67
C ALA A 187 -18.55 1.92 14.36
#